data_f3c01cc392ae96d4ae0560c1af5d1efb
#
_entry.id   f3c01cc392ae96d4ae0560c1af5d1efb
#
_cell.length_a   1.000
_cell.length_b   1.000
_cell.length_c   1.000
_cell.angle_alpha   90.00
_cell.angle_beta   90.00
_cell.angle_gamma   90.00
#
_symmetry.space_group_name_H-M   'P 1'
#
loop_
_entity.id
_entity.type
_entity.pdbx_description
1 polymer ?
#
loop_
_entity_poly.entity_id
_entity_poly.type
_entity_poly.pdbx_seq_one_letter_code
_entity_poly.pdbx_strand_id
1 'polypeptide(L)' 'MEAWFAVITKPRSEALAEEHLRRQGYECLLPRVRRLVRNAAGLKPRIESLFPGYVFLRADPERDSLAPVRSTRGALG' A
#
# COMPACT_ATOMS: atom_id res chain seq x y z
N MET A 1 7.31 -18.99 8.74
CA MET A 1 6.49 -18.16 9.65
C MET A 1 6.07 -16.90 8.93
N GLU A 2 4.80 -16.60 8.98
CA GLU A 2 4.28 -15.38 8.34
C GLU A 2 4.72 -14.12 9.08
N ALA A 3 4.97 -13.07 8.35
CA ALA A 3 5.34 -11.77 8.89
C ALA A 3 4.77 -10.65 8.02
N TRP A 4 4.67 -9.46 8.58
CA TRP A 4 4.27 -8.27 7.86
C TRP A 4 5.51 -7.51 7.40
N PHE A 5 5.48 -7.09 6.15
CA PHE A 5 6.56 -6.31 5.53
C PHE A 5 6.01 -4.97 5.08
N ALA A 6 6.78 -3.92 5.27
CA ALA A 6 6.45 -2.61 4.73
C ALA A 6 7.04 -2.48 3.32
N VAL A 7 6.18 -2.32 2.33
CA VAL A 7 6.59 -2.11 0.94
C VAL A 7 6.62 -0.61 0.69
N ILE A 8 7.78 -0.09 0.30
CA ILE A 8 7.92 1.33 -0.04
C ILE A 8 7.33 1.55 -1.42
N THR A 9 6.49 2.56 -1.56
CA THR A 9 5.83 2.89 -2.82
C THR A 9 6.25 4.26 -3.31
N LYS A 10 6.03 4.49 -4.60
CA LYS A 10 6.15 5.83 -5.17
C LYS A 10 5.07 6.73 -4.56
N PRO A 11 5.29 8.06 -4.51
CA PRO A 11 4.28 8.99 -4.00
C PRO A 11 2.94 8.81 -4.72
N ARG A 12 1.86 8.77 -3.94
CA ARG A 12 0.49 8.61 -4.43
C ARG A 12 0.23 7.31 -5.19
N SER A 13 1.12 6.33 -5.08
CA SER A 13 0.98 5.04 -5.77
C SER A 13 0.66 3.89 -4.83
N GLU A 14 0.27 4.18 -3.59
CA GLU A 14 -0.04 3.15 -2.58
C GLU A 14 -1.19 2.24 -3.04
N ALA A 15 -2.29 2.83 -3.51
CA ALA A 15 -3.44 2.06 -3.98
C ALA A 15 -3.11 1.24 -5.23
N LEU A 16 -2.31 1.79 -6.12
CA LEU A 16 -1.85 1.10 -7.32
C LEU A 16 -0.98 -0.11 -6.95
N ALA A 17 -0.03 0.09 -6.03
CA ALA A 17 0.83 -0.99 -5.56
C ALA A 17 0.02 -2.08 -4.86
N GLU A 18 -0.93 -1.69 -4.00
CA GLU A 18 -1.82 -2.65 -3.33
C GLU A 18 -2.57 -3.51 -4.35
N GLU A 19 -3.17 -2.88 -5.37
CA GLU A 19 -3.93 -3.60 -6.39
C GLU A 19 -3.06 -4.64 -7.10
N HIS A 20 -1.88 -4.24 -7.54
CA HIS A 20 -1.00 -5.13 -8.28
C HIS A 20 -0.39 -6.23 -7.39
N LEU A 21 -0.12 -5.93 -6.12
CA LEU A 21 0.35 -6.95 -5.18
C LEU A 21 -0.75 -7.98 -4.90
N ARG A 22 -1.99 -7.54 -4.72
CA ARG A 22 -3.12 -8.46 -4.51
C ARG A 22 -3.36 -9.36 -5.72
N ARG A 23 -3.19 -8.83 -6.93
CA ARG A 23 -3.30 -9.62 -8.16
C ARG A 23 -2.25 -10.71 -8.26
N GLN A 24 -1.10 -10.52 -7.62
CA GLN A 24 -0.04 -11.51 -7.57
C GLN A 24 -0.25 -12.55 -6.46
N GLY A 25 -1.32 -12.41 -5.68
CA GLY A 25 -1.67 -13.36 -4.63
C GLY A 25 -1.19 -12.99 -3.24
N TYR A 26 -0.59 -11.81 -3.05
CA TYR A 26 -0.18 -11.37 -1.71
C TYR A 26 -1.35 -10.83 -0.92
N GLU A 27 -1.32 -11.07 0.39
CA GLU A 27 -2.23 -10.44 1.32
C GLU A 27 -1.66 -9.06 1.69
N CYS A 28 -2.45 -8.03 1.47
CA CYS A 28 -2.00 -6.65 1.68
C CYS A 28 -2.93 -5.91 2.62
N LEU A 29 -2.38 -4.90 3.28
CA LEU A 29 -3.12 -3.96 4.10
C LEU A 29 -2.67 -2.55 3.74
N LEU A 30 -3.63 -1.70 3.40
CA LEU A 30 -3.39 -0.28 3.17
C LEU A 30 -4.32 0.49 4.10
N PRO A 31 -3.89 0.76 5.34
CA PRO A 31 -4.71 1.51 6.28
C PRO A 31 -4.97 2.92 5.74
N ARG A 32 -6.25 3.33 5.82
CA ARG A 32 -6.68 4.64 5.36
C ARG A 32 -7.33 5.40 6.49
N VAL A 33 -7.24 6.71 6.44
CA VAL A 33 -7.89 7.60 7.39
C VAL A 33 -8.78 8.57 6.62
N ARG A 34 -9.95 8.87 7.18
CA ARG A 34 -10.84 9.87 6.64
C ARG A 34 -10.51 11.20 7.28
N ARG A 35 -10.22 12.19 6.46
CA ARG A 35 -9.83 13.51 6.92
C ARG A 35 -10.72 14.56 6.28
N LEU A 36 -11.08 15.60 7.04
CA LEU A 36 -11.79 16.76 6.49
C LEU A 36 -10.76 17.77 6.01
N VAL A 37 -10.85 18.10 4.74
CA VAL A 37 -9.93 19.06 4.10
C VAL A 37 -10.72 20.30 3.70
N ARG A 38 -10.20 21.47 4.07
CA ARG A 38 -10.81 22.75 3.68
C ARG A 38 -10.36 23.13 2.28
N ASN A 39 -11.32 23.51 1.45
CA ASN A 39 -11.07 24.07 0.13
C ASN A 39 -12.01 25.24 -0.12
N ALA A 40 -11.99 25.82 -1.33
CA ALA A 40 -12.83 26.97 -1.68
C ALA A 40 -14.33 26.71 -1.54
N ALA A 41 -14.76 25.47 -1.64
CA ALA A 41 -16.16 25.07 -1.49
C ALA A 41 -16.55 24.68 -0.05
N GLY A 42 -15.61 24.75 0.91
CA GLY A 42 -15.83 24.40 2.30
C GLY A 42 -15.06 23.15 2.71
N LEU A 43 -15.59 22.39 3.69
CA LEU A 43 -14.96 21.16 4.17
C LEU A 43 -15.44 19.97 3.33
N LYS A 44 -14.47 19.19 2.84
CA LYS A 44 -14.76 17.94 2.12
C LYS A 44 -14.04 16.76 2.78
N PRO A 45 -14.69 15.59 2.84
CA PRO A 45 -14.01 14.39 3.30
C PRO A 45 -12.99 13.93 2.27
N ARG A 46 -11.85 13.47 2.74
CA ARG A 46 -10.78 12.92 1.92
C ARG A 46 -10.28 11.64 2.56
N ILE A 47 -10.14 10.60 1.75
CA ILE A 47 -9.58 9.34 2.20
C ILE A 47 -8.10 9.34 1.83
N GLU A 48 -7.25 9.18 2.83
CA GLU A 48 -5.80 9.21 2.66
C GLU A 48 -5.17 7.97 3.28
N SER A 49 -4.00 7.59 2.77
CA SER A 49 -3.21 6.54 3.41
C SER A 49 -2.77 7.01 4.80
N LEU A 50 -2.95 6.16 5.80
CA LEU A 50 -2.50 6.46 7.17
C LEU A 50 -0.99 6.51 7.24
N PHE A 51 -0.30 5.71 6.42
CA PHE A 51 1.15 5.68 6.31
C PHE A 51 1.53 5.98 4.86
N PRO A 52 1.63 7.27 4.46
CA PRO A 52 1.95 7.63 3.08
C PRO A 52 3.28 7.02 2.63
N GLY A 53 3.28 6.45 1.42
CA GLY A 53 4.47 5.83 0.87
C GLY A 53 4.68 4.37 1.24
N TYR A 54 3.72 3.75 1.95
CA TYR A 54 3.84 2.36 2.38
C TYR A 54 2.58 1.57 2.09
N VAL A 55 2.77 0.31 1.72
CA VAL A 55 1.74 -0.73 1.70
C VAL A 55 2.29 -1.88 2.54
N PHE A 56 1.45 -2.44 3.40
CA PHE A 56 1.87 -3.57 4.23
C PHE A 56 1.49 -4.87 3.53
N LEU A 57 2.41 -5.80 3.54
CA LEU A 57 2.27 -7.09 2.88
C LEU A 57 2.57 -8.19 3.87
N ARG A 58 1.68 -9.17 3.94
CA ARG A 58 1.86 -10.36 4.79
C ARG A 58 2.33 -11.52 3.93
N ALA A 59 3.43 -12.12 4.32
CA ALA A 59 4.00 -13.26 3.62
C ALA A 59 4.87 -14.10 4.53
N ASP A 60 5.08 -15.36 4.13
CA ASP A 60 6.04 -16.25 4.77
C ASP A 60 7.29 -16.27 3.90
N PRO A 61 8.40 -15.64 4.33
CA PRO A 61 9.60 -15.56 3.51
C PRO A 61 10.27 -16.90 3.25
N GLU A 62 9.93 -17.94 4.02
CA GLU A 62 10.45 -19.28 3.78
C GLU A 62 9.67 -20.01 2.68
N ARG A 63 8.40 -19.66 2.48
CA ARG A 63 7.53 -20.31 1.52
C ARG A 63 7.21 -19.44 0.31
N ASP A 64 7.06 -18.14 0.52
CA ASP A 64 6.64 -17.19 -0.51
C ASP A 64 7.84 -16.43 -1.06
N SER A 65 7.93 -16.31 -2.37
CA SER A 65 8.95 -15.45 -2.96
C SER A 65 8.52 -13.98 -2.87
N LEU A 66 9.43 -13.13 -2.41
CA LEU A 66 9.22 -11.68 -2.36
C LEU A 66 9.90 -10.94 -3.52
N ALA A 67 10.58 -11.67 -4.39
CA ALA A 67 11.25 -11.07 -5.54
C ALA A 67 10.31 -10.27 -6.46
N PRO A 68 9.07 -10.73 -6.75
CA PRO A 68 8.16 -9.97 -7.60
C PRO A 68 7.73 -8.62 -7.03
N VAL A 69 7.88 -8.40 -5.72
CA VAL A 69 7.46 -7.14 -5.08
C VAL A 69 8.21 -5.96 -5.69
N ARG A 70 9.50 -6.10 -5.97
CA ARG A 70 10.31 -5.02 -6.52
C ARG A 70 9.90 -4.61 -7.92
N SER A 71 9.36 -5.54 -8.70
CA SER A 71 8.90 -5.28 -10.06
C SER A 71 7.41 -4.95 -10.11
N THR A 72 6.76 -4.85 -8.97
CA THR A 72 5.35 -4.48 -8.90
C THR A 72 5.18 -3.01 -9.22
N ARG A 73 4.21 -2.70 -10.05
CA ARG A 73 3.91 -1.33 -10.46
C ARG A 73 3.51 -0.50 -9.23
N GLY A 74 4.16 0.65 -9.08
CA GLY A 74 3.96 1.55 -7.95
C GLY A 74 4.86 1.28 -6.75
N ALA A 75 5.49 0.11 -6.67
CA ALA A 75 6.41 -0.24 -5.58
C ALA A 75 7.85 0.17 -5.90
N LEU A 76 8.58 0.53 -4.86
CA LEU A 76 10.01 0.82 -4.93
C LEU A 76 10.86 -0.26 -4.27
N GLY A 77 10.24 -1.10 -3.50
CA GLY A 77 10.98 -2.17 -2.83
C GLY A 77 10.47 -2.59 -1.47
#